data_41d3da0cf3969af11c2b77d697dadfa0
#
_entry.id   41d3da0cf3969af11c2b77d697dadfa0
#
_cell.length_a   1.000
_cell.length_b   1.000
_cell.length_c   1.000
_cell.angle_alpha   90.00
_cell.angle_beta   90.00
_cell.angle_gamma   90.00
#
_symmetry.space_group_name_H-M   'P 1'
#
loop_
_entity.id
_entity.type
_entity.pdbx_description
1 polymer ?
#
loop_
_entity_poly.entity_id
_entity_poly.type
_entity_poly.pdbx_seq_one_letter_code
_entity_poly.pdbx_strand_id
1 'polypeptide(L)'
;MRRRLTALFFVAAVSAAGAAAVAGARSDKAPAVARIPAIPVAHVSARTDRCPIPARFRGAFVAAANDTNLPLALLTAVAQVESRFEPTATSSAGAHGLLQVMPTTAAELNLSADDPKTNVLAGARYLKRLLDRFGSTDLALAAYNAGPTAVAKRGGAPNSETLTYVGNVNEIWRLLHGCS
;
A
#
# COMPACT_ATOMS: atom_id res chain seq x y z
N MET A 1 -60.09 17.24 -11.94
CA MET A 1 -60.10 17.83 -10.58
C MET A 1 -58.71 18.30 -10.23
N ARG A 2 -58.51 19.61 -10.23
CA ARG A 2 -57.23 20.27 -9.93
C ARG A 2 -57.19 20.52 -8.43
N ARG A 3 -56.14 20.07 -7.73
CA ARG A 3 -55.82 20.59 -6.39
C ARG A 3 -54.48 21.27 -6.42
N ARG A 4 -54.49 22.58 -6.27
CA ARG A 4 -53.36 23.47 -6.02
C ARG A 4 -53.04 23.35 -4.53
N LEU A 5 -51.75 23.18 -4.17
CA LEU A 5 -51.27 23.40 -2.81
C LEU A 5 -50.29 24.60 -2.85
N THR A 6 -50.65 25.54 -2.01
CA THR A 6 -50.10 26.85 -1.77
C THR A 6 -48.80 26.76 -0.96
N ALA A 7 -47.77 27.51 -1.39
CA ALA A 7 -46.53 27.70 -0.62
C ALA A 7 -46.77 28.74 0.47
N LEU A 8 -46.41 28.43 1.71
CA LEU A 8 -46.29 29.44 2.78
C LEU A 8 -44.82 29.83 2.94
N PHE A 9 -44.54 31.09 2.69
CA PHE A 9 -43.28 31.74 3.05
C PHE A 9 -43.37 32.18 4.53
N PHE A 10 -42.42 31.74 5.37
CA PHE A 10 -42.16 32.34 6.68
C PHE A 10 -40.91 33.20 6.59
N VAL A 11 -41.14 34.50 6.69
CA VAL A 11 -40.13 35.52 6.95
C VAL A 11 -39.99 35.61 8.48
N ALA A 12 -38.83 35.42 9.02
CA ALA A 12 -38.54 35.73 10.43
C ALA A 12 -37.34 36.69 10.51
N ALA A 13 -37.57 37.69 11.28
CA ALA A 13 -36.86 38.96 11.39
C ALA A 13 -35.45 38.86 12.01
N VAL A 14 -34.63 39.79 11.54
CA VAL A 14 -33.31 40.17 12.09
C VAL A 14 -33.50 40.84 13.43
N SER A 15 -32.78 40.41 14.46
CA SER A 15 -32.53 41.22 15.66
C SER A 15 -31.02 41.30 15.89
N ALA A 16 -30.50 42.51 15.74
CA ALA A 16 -29.15 42.89 16.09
C ALA A 16 -29.09 43.22 17.60
N ALA A 17 -28.17 42.65 18.34
CA ALA A 17 -27.73 43.21 19.61
C ALA A 17 -26.33 42.64 20.02
N GLY A 18 -25.40 43.53 20.26
CA GLY A 18 -24.43 43.46 21.33
C GLY A 18 -23.04 42.91 20.99
N ALA A 19 -22.13 43.80 20.65
CA ALA A 19 -20.68 43.55 20.69
C ALA A 19 -20.21 43.39 22.13
N ALA A 20 -19.48 42.31 22.39
CA ALA A 20 -18.55 42.19 23.53
C ALA A 20 -17.27 41.54 23.03
N ALA A 21 -16.24 42.36 22.91
CA ALA A 21 -14.90 41.91 22.58
C ALA A 21 -14.30 41.22 23.82
N VAL A 22 -14.13 39.91 23.77
CA VAL A 22 -13.28 39.19 24.67
C VAL A 22 -12.06 38.77 23.89
N ALA A 23 -10.94 39.47 24.13
CA ALA A 23 -9.62 39.09 23.70
C ALA A 23 -9.17 37.82 24.47
N GLY A 24 -9.52 36.66 23.97
CA GLY A 24 -8.99 35.39 24.43
C GLY A 24 -7.86 34.96 23.51
N ALA A 25 -6.63 35.04 24.01
CA ALA A 25 -5.46 34.49 23.35
C ALA A 25 -5.68 32.99 23.14
N ARG A 26 -6.02 32.60 21.92
CA ARG A 26 -5.98 31.19 21.50
C ARG A 26 -4.53 30.83 21.29
N SER A 27 -3.98 30.09 22.22
CA SER A 27 -2.75 29.33 22.04
C SER A 27 -3.04 28.26 20.99
N ASP A 28 -2.66 28.51 19.76
CA ASP A 28 -2.66 27.51 18.67
C ASP A 28 -1.53 26.49 18.93
N LYS A 29 -1.76 25.64 19.94
CA LYS A 29 -0.97 24.45 20.10
C LYS A 29 -1.50 23.43 19.09
N ALA A 30 -0.87 23.39 17.91
CA ALA A 30 -1.11 22.34 16.93
C ALA A 30 -1.01 20.97 17.63
N PRO A 31 -1.93 20.02 17.33
CA PRO A 31 -1.86 18.70 17.91
C PRO A 31 -0.51 18.09 17.53
N ALA A 32 0.22 17.62 18.53
CA ALA A 32 1.47 16.92 18.33
C ALA A 32 1.19 15.71 17.45
N VAL A 33 1.61 15.77 16.20
CA VAL A 33 1.64 14.62 15.30
C VAL A 33 2.51 13.58 15.99
N ALA A 34 1.90 12.49 16.43
CA ALA A 34 2.62 11.38 17.03
C ALA A 34 3.67 10.95 16.00
N ARG A 35 4.95 11.17 16.32
CA ARG A 35 6.06 10.69 15.50
C ARG A 35 5.97 9.18 15.50
N ILE A 36 5.53 8.61 14.38
CA ILE A 36 5.69 7.19 14.11
C ILE A 36 7.19 6.92 14.28
N PRO A 37 7.61 5.98 15.15
CA PRO A 37 9.03 5.69 15.30
C PRO A 37 9.58 5.32 13.94
N ALA A 38 10.58 6.04 13.47
CA ALA A 38 11.31 5.69 12.26
C ALA A 38 11.78 4.24 12.43
N ILE A 39 11.34 3.36 11.53
CA ILE A 39 11.86 1.99 11.46
C ILE A 39 13.38 2.16 11.32
N PRO A 40 14.21 1.62 12.24
CA PRO A 40 15.65 1.74 12.08
C PRO A 40 16.00 1.09 10.75
N VAL A 41 16.39 1.90 9.78
CA VAL A 41 17.01 1.43 8.55
C VAL A 41 18.32 0.84 9.01
N ALA A 42 18.33 -0.47 9.24
CA ALA A 42 19.58 -1.19 9.50
C ALA A 42 20.54 -0.74 8.39
N HIS A 43 21.67 -0.19 8.78
CA HIS A 43 22.67 0.36 7.86
C HIS A 43 22.85 -0.62 6.70
N VAL A 44 22.32 -0.27 5.53
CA VAL A 44 22.65 -0.95 4.28
C VAL A 44 24.08 -0.52 3.98
N SER A 45 25.01 -1.24 4.57
CA SER A 45 26.43 -1.14 4.21
C SER A 45 26.57 -1.35 2.72
N ALA A 46 27.20 -0.36 2.08
CA ALA A 46 27.85 -0.40 0.77
C ALA A 46 27.34 -1.48 -0.20
N ARG A 47 26.71 -1.01 -1.30
CA ARG A 47 26.45 -1.71 -2.57
C ARG A 47 26.88 -3.17 -2.56
N THR A 48 26.01 -4.04 -2.07
CA THR A 48 26.16 -5.45 -2.35
C THR A 48 25.55 -5.68 -3.73
N ASP A 49 26.35 -6.19 -4.66
CA ASP A 49 25.88 -6.59 -6.00
C ASP A 49 24.73 -7.63 -5.92
N ARG A 50 24.40 -8.08 -4.75
CA ARG A 50 23.34 -9.05 -4.45
C ARG A 50 22.21 -8.42 -3.64
N CYS A 51 20.98 -8.65 -4.09
CA CYS A 51 19.80 -8.33 -3.30
C CYS A 51 19.82 -9.06 -1.94
N PRO A 52 19.40 -8.40 -0.83
CA PRO A 52 19.43 -8.95 0.53
C PRO A 52 18.31 -9.97 0.77
N ILE A 53 18.26 -11.00 -0.07
CA ILE A 53 17.31 -12.09 0.05
C ILE A 53 17.95 -13.22 0.87
N PRO A 54 17.27 -13.74 1.91
CA PRO A 54 17.77 -14.90 2.64
C PRO A 54 18.12 -16.06 1.69
N ALA A 55 19.29 -16.69 1.87
CA ALA A 55 19.85 -17.67 0.94
C ALA A 55 18.85 -18.76 0.55
N ARG A 56 18.06 -19.24 1.51
CA ARG A 56 17.03 -20.27 1.32
C ARG A 56 15.92 -19.90 0.35
N PHE A 57 15.65 -18.60 0.15
CA PHE A 57 14.57 -18.11 -0.74
C PHE A 57 15.10 -17.55 -2.06
N ARG A 58 16.40 -17.28 -2.16
CA ARG A 58 16.99 -16.62 -3.33
C ARG A 58 16.61 -17.28 -4.65
N GLY A 59 16.68 -18.61 -4.73
CA GLY A 59 16.32 -19.36 -5.94
C GLY A 59 14.87 -19.11 -6.38
N ALA A 60 13.93 -19.02 -5.43
CA ALA A 60 12.52 -18.74 -5.70
C ALA A 60 12.32 -17.31 -6.26
N PHE A 61 13.00 -16.33 -5.66
CA PHE A 61 12.92 -14.93 -6.12
C PHE A 61 13.52 -14.73 -7.50
N VAL A 62 14.70 -15.32 -7.76
CA VAL A 62 15.34 -15.26 -9.09
C VAL A 62 14.46 -15.91 -10.15
N ALA A 63 13.90 -17.09 -9.85
CA ALA A 63 12.99 -17.78 -10.77
C ALA A 63 11.73 -16.95 -11.06
N ALA A 64 11.13 -16.35 -10.03
CA ALA A 64 9.94 -15.49 -10.18
C ALA A 64 10.24 -14.19 -10.94
N ALA A 65 11.39 -13.57 -10.68
CA ALA A 65 11.85 -12.39 -11.42
C ALA A 65 12.01 -12.69 -12.92
N ASN A 66 12.61 -13.82 -13.25
CA ASN A 66 12.79 -14.26 -14.63
C ASN A 66 11.44 -14.61 -15.31
N ASP A 67 10.54 -15.33 -14.61
CA ASP A 67 9.21 -15.70 -15.12
C ASP A 67 8.36 -14.47 -15.47
N THR A 68 8.48 -13.42 -14.68
CA THR A 68 7.63 -12.22 -14.79
C THR A 68 8.32 -11.05 -15.48
N ASN A 69 9.63 -11.13 -15.73
CA ASN A 69 10.47 -10.02 -16.17
C ASN A 69 10.39 -8.79 -15.25
N LEU A 70 10.20 -9.04 -13.94
CA LEU A 70 10.23 -7.99 -12.92
C LEU A 70 11.64 -7.84 -12.35
N PRO A 71 12.07 -6.61 -12.00
CA PRO A 71 13.34 -6.40 -11.31
C PRO A 71 13.39 -7.19 -10.00
N LEU A 72 14.46 -7.98 -9.79
CA LEU A 72 14.67 -8.72 -8.55
C LEU A 72 14.64 -7.79 -7.32
N ALA A 73 15.21 -6.58 -7.48
CA ALA A 73 15.18 -5.53 -6.47
C ALA A 73 13.75 -5.11 -6.08
N LEU A 74 12.82 -5.03 -7.03
CA LEU A 74 11.42 -4.70 -6.75
C LEU A 74 10.73 -5.81 -5.95
N LEU A 75 10.88 -7.07 -6.37
CA LEU A 75 10.33 -8.20 -5.62
C LEU A 75 10.91 -8.31 -4.21
N THR A 76 12.21 -8.01 -4.06
CA THR A 76 12.89 -7.96 -2.76
C THR A 76 12.28 -6.87 -1.87
N ALA A 77 12.05 -5.68 -2.41
CA ALA A 77 11.44 -4.57 -1.69
C ALA A 77 10.02 -4.90 -1.23
N VAL A 78 9.22 -5.50 -2.10
CA VAL A 78 7.86 -5.94 -1.75
C VAL A 78 7.91 -6.95 -0.61
N ALA A 79 8.72 -8.01 -0.70
CA ALA A 79 8.84 -9.01 0.36
C ALA A 79 9.31 -8.44 1.70
N GLN A 80 10.21 -7.45 1.65
CA GLN A 80 10.69 -6.77 2.86
C GLN A 80 9.56 -6.00 3.56
N VAL A 81 8.67 -5.37 2.81
CA VAL A 81 7.52 -4.62 3.36
C VAL A 81 6.43 -5.58 3.81
N GLU A 82 6.12 -6.60 3.00
CA GLU A 82 5.01 -7.52 3.24
C GLU A 82 5.22 -8.43 4.46
N SER A 83 6.39 -9.05 4.56
CA SER A 83 6.62 -10.09 5.58
C SER A 83 7.97 -9.99 6.28
N ARG A 84 8.88 -9.10 5.84
CA ARG A 84 10.30 -9.13 6.23
C ARG A 84 10.96 -10.50 5.98
N PHE A 85 10.54 -11.15 4.92
CA PHE A 85 10.95 -12.53 4.56
C PHE A 85 10.50 -13.61 5.56
N GLU A 86 9.44 -13.39 6.33
CA GLU A 86 8.85 -14.42 7.19
C GLU A 86 7.90 -15.31 6.37
N PRO A 87 8.26 -16.58 6.12
CA PRO A 87 7.49 -17.45 5.22
C PRO A 87 6.16 -17.91 5.82
N THR A 88 6.00 -17.82 7.14
CA THR A 88 4.78 -18.21 7.87
C THR A 88 3.92 -17.04 8.26
N ALA A 89 4.29 -15.81 7.81
CA ALA A 89 3.52 -14.62 8.10
C ALA A 89 2.08 -14.77 7.60
N THR A 90 1.12 -14.39 8.45
CA THR A 90 -0.30 -14.34 8.10
C THR A 90 -0.87 -13.02 8.58
N SER A 91 -1.51 -12.28 7.67
CA SER A 91 -2.18 -11.03 8.01
C SER A 91 -3.56 -11.27 8.62
N SER A 92 -4.12 -10.25 9.26
CA SER A 92 -5.51 -10.27 9.76
C SER A 92 -6.55 -10.47 8.65
N ALA A 93 -6.22 -10.09 7.40
CA ALA A 93 -7.05 -10.31 6.24
C ALA A 93 -6.90 -11.72 5.61
N GLY A 94 -5.97 -12.53 6.12
CA GLY A 94 -5.71 -13.89 5.62
C GLY A 94 -4.74 -13.94 4.43
N ALA A 95 -3.92 -12.94 4.23
CA ALA A 95 -2.81 -13.02 3.28
C ALA A 95 -1.65 -13.82 3.88
N HIS A 96 -0.95 -14.62 3.07
CA HIS A 96 0.04 -15.58 3.53
C HIS A 96 1.43 -15.34 2.93
N GLY A 97 2.45 -15.69 3.71
CA GLY A 97 3.82 -15.96 3.28
C GLY A 97 4.64 -14.73 2.90
N LEU A 98 5.70 -14.99 2.15
CA LEU A 98 6.75 -14.02 1.82
C LEU A 98 6.25 -12.77 1.11
N LEU A 99 5.31 -12.92 0.19
CA LEU A 99 4.70 -11.82 -0.57
C LEU A 99 3.24 -11.55 -0.17
N GLN A 100 2.80 -12.03 0.99
CA GLN A 100 1.47 -11.81 1.55
C GLN A 100 0.36 -11.96 0.49
N VAL A 101 0.34 -13.13 -0.15
CA VAL A 101 -0.63 -13.42 -1.21
C VAL A 101 -1.91 -13.95 -0.59
N MET A 102 -3.06 -13.42 -1.02
CA MET A 102 -4.36 -13.99 -0.65
C MET A 102 -4.50 -15.40 -1.25
N PRO A 103 -5.02 -16.39 -0.49
CA PRO A 103 -5.24 -17.74 -1.01
C PRO A 103 -6.07 -17.79 -2.28
N THR A 104 -7.07 -16.92 -2.41
CA THR A 104 -7.90 -16.77 -3.61
C THR A 104 -7.08 -16.31 -4.81
N THR A 105 -6.17 -15.34 -4.62
CA THR A 105 -5.29 -14.86 -5.68
C THR A 105 -4.29 -15.94 -6.13
N ALA A 106 -3.74 -16.70 -5.20
CA ALA A 106 -2.87 -17.83 -5.53
C ALA A 106 -3.63 -18.92 -6.30
N ALA A 107 -4.84 -19.26 -5.87
CA ALA A 107 -5.69 -20.23 -6.55
C ALA A 107 -6.06 -19.82 -7.99
N GLU A 108 -6.35 -18.55 -8.25
CA GLU A 108 -6.58 -18.02 -9.61
C GLU A 108 -5.35 -18.19 -10.53
N LEU A 109 -4.16 -18.29 -9.96
CA LEU A 109 -2.91 -18.53 -10.66
C LEU A 109 -2.51 -20.01 -10.71
N ASN A 110 -3.34 -20.91 -10.18
CA ASN A 110 -3.06 -22.35 -9.98
C ASN A 110 -1.80 -22.59 -9.15
N LEU A 111 -1.59 -21.78 -8.10
CA LEU A 111 -0.47 -21.83 -7.16
C LEU A 111 -0.97 -21.93 -5.71
N SER A 112 -0.08 -22.32 -4.78
CA SER A 112 -0.35 -22.28 -3.34
C SER A 112 0.23 -21.02 -2.72
N ALA A 113 -0.51 -20.42 -1.79
CA ALA A 113 -0.04 -19.30 -0.98
C ALA A 113 0.85 -19.76 0.20
N ASP A 114 0.75 -21.02 0.62
CA ASP A 114 1.41 -21.53 1.83
C ASP A 114 2.86 -22.03 1.58
N ASP A 115 3.14 -22.52 0.38
CA ASP A 115 4.50 -22.92 0.01
C ASP A 115 5.34 -21.70 -0.38
N PRO A 116 6.51 -21.46 0.22
CA PRO A 116 7.29 -20.24 -0.01
C PRO A 116 7.69 -20.03 -1.47
N LYS A 117 7.96 -21.10 -2.23
CA LYS A 117 8.37 -20.98 -3.63
C LYS A 117 7.21 -20.55 -4.52
N THR A 118 6.07 -21.21 -4.35
CA THR A 118 4.85 -20.87 -5.13
C THR A 118 4.22 -19.57 -4.66
N ASN A 119 4.37 -19.19 -3.39
CA ASN A 119 3.99 -17.90 -2.85
C ASN A 119 4.73 -16.74 -3.56
N VAL A 120 6.06 -16.85 -3.67
CA VAL A 120 6.87 -15.83 -4.38
C VAL A 120 6.47 -15.73 -5.84
N LEU A 121 6.25 -16.87 -6.51
CA LEU A 121 5.80 -16.86 -7.91
C LEU A 121 4.40 -16.27 -8.06
N ALA A 122 3.47 -16.60 -7.17
CA ALA A 122 2.11 -16.07 -7.19
C ALA A 122 2.10 -14.55 -6.99
N GLY A 123 2.84 -14.04 -5.99
CA GLY A 123 2.96 -12.61 -5.73
C GLY A 123 3.60 -11.86 -6.89
N ALA A 124 4.67 -12.41 -7.48
CA ALA A 124 5.32 -11.81 -8.64
C ALA A 124 4.38 -11.73 -9.86
N ARG A 125 3.66 -12.81 -10.17
CA ARG A 125 2.68 -12.84 -11.27
C ARG A 125 1.50 -11.91 -11.02
N TYR A 126 1.04 -11.82 -9.78
CA TYR A 126 -0.01 -10.88 -9.41
C TYR A 126 0.45 -9.43 -9.58
N LEU A 127 1.64 -9.09 -9.09
CA LEU A 127 2.23 -7.75 -9.27
C LEU A 127 2.41 -7.42 -10.77
N LYS A 128 2.89 -8.38 -11.57
CA LYS A 128 3.03 -8.19 -13.03
C LYS A 128 1.67 -7.90 -13.68
N ARG A 129 0.62 -8.65 -13.34
CA ARG A 129 -0.75 -8.42 -13.83
C ARG A 129 -1.23 -7.01 -13.48
N LEU A 130 -0.91 -6.53 -12.28
CA LEU A 130 -1.28 -5.18 -11.85
C LEU A 130 -0.49 -4.10 -12.60
N LEU A 131 0.81 -4.32 -12.84
CA LEU A 131 1.64 -3.42 -13.67
C LEU A 131 1.10 -3.32 -15.09
N ASP A 132 0.73 -4.45 -15.70
CA ASP A 132 0.15 -4.47 -17.04
C ASP A 132 -1.20 -3.75 -17.09
N ARG A 133 -2.00 -3.86 -16.03
CA ARG A 133 -3.31 -3.21 -15.95
C ARG A 133 -3.22 -1.70 -15.73
N PHE A 134 -2.33 -1.24 -14.88
CA PHE A 134 -2.29 0.17 -14.46
C PHE A 134 -1.22 1.00 -15.18
N GLY A 135 -0.23 0.38 -15.81
CA GLY A 135 0.86 1.06 -16.52
C GLY A 135 1.78 1.92 -15.64
N SER A 136 1.62 1.84 -14.31
CA SER A 136 2.38 2.62 -13.33
C SER A 136 2.74 1.74 -12.15
N THR A 137 4.00 1.80 -11.72
CA THR A 137 4.48 1.04 -10.55
C THR A 137 3.75 1.47 -9.28
N ASP A 138 3.54 2.75 -9.06
CA ASP A 138 2.85 3.26 -7.87
C ASP A 138 1.40 2.79 -7.81
N LEU A 139 0.70 2.82 -8.93
CA LEU A 139 -0.68 2.32 -9.01
C LEU A 139 -0.75 0.80 -8.86
N ALA A 140 0.21 0.07 -9.40
CA ALA A 140 0.30 -1.37 -9.24
C ALA A 140 0.59 -1.77 -7.80
N LEU A 141 1.51 -1.10 -7.12
CA LEU A 141 1.80 -1.30 -5.71
C LEU A 141 0.59 -0.94 -4.83
N ALA A 142 -0.06 0.18 -5.12
CA ALA A 142 -1.30 0.56 -4.43
C ALA A 142 -2.38 -0.52 -4.61
N ALA A 143 -2.52 -1.07 -5.82
CA ALA A 143 -3.49 -2.11 -6.14
C ALA A 143 -3.11 -3.47 -5.52
N TYR A 144 -1.84 -3.75 -5.37
CA TYR A 144 -1.34 -4.92 -4.65
C TYR A 144 -1.79 -4.92 -3.19
N ASN A 145 -1.63 -3.78 -2.52
CA ASN A 145 -1.98 -3.60 -1.11
C ASN A 145 -3.50 -3.46 -0.88
N ALA A 146 -4.17 -2.55 -1.62
CA ALA A 146 -5.57 -2.19 -1.36
C ALA A 146 -6.60 -2.85 -2.30
N GLY A 147 -6.12 -3.64 -3.25
CA GLY A 147 -6.95 -4.24 -4.29
C GLY A 147 -7.20 -3.34 -5.50
N PRO A 148 -7.26 -3.95 -6.70
CA PRO A 148 -7.33 -3.21 -7.96
C PRO A 148 -8.62 -2.41 -8.15
N THR A 149 -9.73 -2.86 -7.57
CA THR A 149 -11.02 -2.17 -7.66
C THR A 149 -11.01 -0.85 -6.90
N ALA A 150 -10.42 -0.82 -5.70
CA ALA A 150 -10.33 0.38 -4.89
C ALA A 150 -9.45 1.45 -5.56
N VAL A 151 -8.31 1.03 -6.13
CA VAL A 151 -7.39 1.92 -6.84
C VAL A 151 -8.01 2.44 -8.14
N ALA A 152 -8.67 1.58 -8.93
CA ALA A 152 -9.35 2.00 -10.14
C ALA A 152 -10.47 3.02 -9.88
N LYS A 153 -11.24 2.81 -8.80
CA LYS A 153 -12.32 3.74 -8.39
C LYS A 153 -11.77 5.09 -7.93
N ARG A 154 -10.64 5.11 -7.26
CA ARG A 154 -10.02 6.32 -6.69
C ARG A 154 -9.12 7.04 -7.70
N GLY A 155 -8.55 6.34 -8.66
CA GLY A 155 -7.48 6.85 -9.53
C GLY A 155 -6.12 6.99 -8.83
N GLY A 156 -5.91 6.29 -7.69
CA GLY A 156 -4.71 6.36 -6.88
C GLY A 156 -4.82 5.51 -5.60
N ALA A 157 -3.89 5.70 -4.66
CA ALA A 157 -3.96 5.07 -3.35
C ALA A 157 -5.25 5.48 -2.62
N PRO A 158 -6.08 4.52 -2.16
CA PRO A 158 -7.41 4.82 -1.61
C PRO A 158 -7.36 5.43 -0.21
N ASN A 159 -6.28 5.23 0.53
CA ASN A 159 -6.10 5.69 1.91
C ASN A 159 -4.62 5.96 2.24
N SER A 160 -4.35 6.53 3.43
CA SER A 160 -3.00 6.85 3.89
C SER A 160 -2.12 5.62 4.14
N GLU A 161 -2.71 4.50 4.56
CA GLU A 161 -2.00 3.22 4.75
C GLU A 161 -1.39 2.73 3.44
N THR A 162 -2.20 2.67 2.38
CA THR A 162 -1.75 2.29 1.05
C THR A 162 -0.71 3.27 0.49
N LEU A 163 -0.88 4.57 0.75
CA LEU A 163 0.11 5.57 0.33
C LEU A 163 1.46 5.34 1.04
N THR A 164 1.44 5.05 2.33
CA THR A 164 2.63 4.71 3.12
C THR A 164 3.27 3.41 2.61
N TYR A 165 2.48 2.40 2.30
CA TYR A 165 2.96 1.16 1.70
C TYR A 165 3.74 1.40 0.40
N VAL A 166 3.14 2.15 -0.53
CA VAL A 166 3.78 2.51 -1.81
C VAL A 166 5.10 3.26 -1.57
N GLY A 167 5.09 4.22 -0.66
CA GLY A 167 6.29 4.96 -0.28
C GLY A 167 7.41 4.07 0.26
N ASN A 168 7.07 3.15 1.17
CA ASN A 168 8.03 2.22 1.78
C ASN A 168 8.66 1.27 0.74
N VAL A 169 7.83 0.70 -0.15
CA VAL A 169 8.34 -0.19 -1.21
C VAL A 169 9.26 0.58 -2.16
N ASN A 170 8.86 1.76 -2.60
CA ASN A 170 9.66 2.57 -3.50
C ASN A 170 10.99 3.01 -2.89
N GLU A 171 11.00 3.37 -1.59
CA GLU A 171 12.23 3.73 -0.89
C GLU A 171 13.22 2.55 -0.85
N ILE A 172 12.74 1.38 -0.44
CA ILE A 172 13.57 0.16 -0.40
C ILE A 172 14.04 -0.21 -1.80
N TRP A 173 13.15 -0.19 -2.79
CA TRP A 173 13.50 -0.52 -4.17
C TRP A 173 14.61 0.40 -4.72
N ARG A 174 14.50 1.71 -4.46
CA ARG A 174 15.52 2.68 -4.85
C ARG A 174 16.89 2.40 -4.19
N LEU A 175 16.89 2.00 -2.90
CA LEU A 175 18.12 1.62 -2.19
C LEU A 175 18.74 0.34 -2.75
N LEU A 176 17.92 -0.56 -3.26
CA LEU A 176 18.33 -1.83 -3.87
C LEU A 176 18.61 -1.74 -5.37
N HIS A 177 18.57 -0.55 -5.94
CA HIS A 177 18.78 -0.36 -7.37
C HIS A 177 20.12 -0.95 -7.84
N GLY A 178 20.04 -1.87 -8.82
CA GLY A 178 21.20 -2.56 -9.38
C GLY A 178 21.62 -3.83 -8.64
N CYS A 179 20.92 -4.24 -7.57
CA CYS A 179 21.14 -5.58 -7.01
C CYS A 179 20.53 -6.66 -7.92
N SER A 180 21.23 -7.78 -8.08
CA SER A 180 20.84 -8.93 -8.92
C SER A 180 20.92 -10.26 -8.15
#